data_59dc516a87ff5ef2b81dc92fad064c32
#
_entry.id   59dc516a87ff5ef2b81dc92fad064c32
#
_cell.length_a   1.000
_cell.length_b   1.000
_cell.length_c   1.000
_cell.angle_alpha   90.00
_cell.angle_beta   90.00
_cell.angle_gamma   90.00
#
_symmetry.space_group_name_H-M   'P 1'
#
loop_
_entity.id
_entity.type
_entity.pdbx_description
1 polymer ?
#
loop_
_entity_poly.entity_id
_entity_poly.type
_entity_poly.pdbx_seq_one_letter_code
_entity_poly.pdbx_strand_id
1 'polypeptide(L)'
;MVVGFLEELKARGFNNFIVLGSCGVLDQSIQADKIIIPSSALRDEGTSYHYAPASNEIAYDETLLLTMENALNKSGIEHIRTKAWTTDAFYRETAAKVKRRLAAGAKVVDMEASAIMAWAQYRQAKVYQFFYTADYVDHHNHEWDARREERKADAMTFFEIAVDIALELEK
;
A
#
# COMPACT_ATOMS: atom_id res chain seq x y z
N MET A 1 6.60 5.57 -11.49
CA MET A 1 7.82 4.75 -11.81
C MET A 1 7.54 3.25 -11.62
N VAL A 2 6.97 2.79 -10.50
CA VAL A 2 6.75 1.36 -10.22
C VAL A 2 5.93 0.65 -11.30
N VAL A 3 4.85 1.25 -11.81
CA VAL A 3 4.02 0.66 -12.86
C VAL A 3 4.84 0.40 -14.15
N GLY A 4 5.83 1.24 -14.48
CA GLY A 4 6.73 0.97 -15.60
C GLY A 4 7.52 -0.34 -15.43
N PHE A 5 8.06 -0.59 -14.24
CA PHE A 5 8.73 -1.86 -13.95
C PHE A 5 7.78 -3.05 -14.02
N LEU A 6 6.54 -2.90 -13.52
CA LEU A 6 5.53 -3.95 -13.61
C LEU A 6 5.17 -4.27 -15.06
N GLU A 7 5.07 -3.27 -15.95
CA GLU A 7 4.87 -3.48 -17.39
C GLU A 7 6.03 -4.28 -18.03
N GLU A 8 7.27 -3.95 -17.69
CA GLU A 8 8.44 -4.66 -18.21
C GLU A 8 8.47 -6.12 -17.73
N LEU A 9 8.17 -6.37 -16.45
CA LEU A 9 8.09 -7.73 -15.91
C LEU A 9 6.92 -8.50 -16.52
N LYS A 10 5.77 -7.87 -16.71
CA LYS A 10 4.61 -8.48 -17.39
C LYS A 10 4.96 -8.87 -18.83
N ALA A 11 5.67 -8.02 -19.55
CA ALA A 11 6.13 -8.30 -20.92
C ALA A 11 7.12 -9.50 -20.98
N ARG A 12 7.82 -9.77 -19.88
CA ARG A 12 8.70 -10.94 -19.73
C ARG A 12 7.97 -12.23 -19.30
N GLY A 13 6.63 -12.17 -19.12
CA GLY A 13 5.79 -13.33 -18.81
C GLY A 13 5.40 -13.49 -17.36
N PHE A 14 5.84 -12.60 -16.46
CA PHE A 14 5.40 -12.63 -15.04
C PHE A 14 3.93 -12.22 -14.94
N ASN A 15 3.16 -12.91 -14.09
CA ASN A 15 1.74 -12.66 -13.88
C ASN A 15 1.38 -12.47 -12.41
N ASN A 16 2.24 -12.93 -11.50
CA ASN A 16 2.06 -12.81 -10.05
C ASN A 16 3.16 -11.88 -9.52
N PHE A 17 2.79 -10.92 -8.73
CA PHE A 17 3.68 -9.89 -8.20
C PHE A 17 3.44 -9.72 -6.71
N ILE A 18 4.50 -9.61 -5.93
CA ILE A 18 4.43 -9.13 -4.56
C ILE A 18 5.07 -7.75 -4.55
N VAL A 19 4.34 -6.76 -4.05
CA VAL A 19 4.83 -5.38 -3.95
C VAL A 19 4.87 -4.99 -2.48
N LEU A 20 6.06 -4.73 -2.00
CA LEU A 20 6.34 -4.23 -0.67
C LEU A 20 6.71 -2.76 -0.75
N GLY A 21 6.05 -1.95 0.05
CA GLY A 21 6.33 -0.51 0.17
C GLY A 21 6.26 -0.02 1.60
N SER A 22 6.48 1.26 1.78
CA SER A 22 6.23 1.96 3.03
C SER A 22 5.01 2.86 2.91
N CYS A 23 4.35 3.16 4.02
CA CYS A 23 3.27 4.14 4.08
C CYS A 23 3.42 5.08 5.26
N GLY A 24 2.94 6.31 5.10
CA GLY A 24 2.71 7.25 6.19
C GLY A 24 1.40 6.92 6.91
N VAL A 25 1.39 7.01 8.22
CA VAL A 25 0.21 6.75 9.06
C VAL A 25 -0.53 8.06 9.32
N LEU A 26 -1.80 8.10 8.95
CA LEU A 26 -2.70 9.23 9.15
C LEU A 26 -3.58 9.06 10.41
N ASP A 27 -3.97 7.82 10.72
CA ASP A 27 -4.79 7.48 11.88
C ASP A 27 -3.89 6.99 13.01
N GLN A 28 -3.77 7.80 14.07
CA GLN A 28 -2.90 7.51 15.22
C GLN A 28 -3.28 6.24 16.01
N SER A 29 -4.43 5.62 15.73
CA SER A 29 -4.78 4.32 16.30
C SER A 29 -3.95 3.16 15.72
N ILE A 30 -3.28 3.38 14.59
CA ILE A 30 -2.38 2.40 13.96
C ILE A 30 -1.02 2.48 14.66
N GLN A 31 -0.63 1.40 15.32
CA GLN A 31 0.67 1.29 15.97
C GLN A 31 1.80 1.13 14.97
N ALA A 32 3.04 1.41 15.41
CA ALA A 32 4.25 1.15 14.64
C ALA A 32 4.41 -0.34 14.30
N ASP A 33 5.21 -0.61 13.29
CA ASP A 33 5.65 -1.96 12.89
C ASP A 33 4.51 -2.93 12.51
N LYS A 34 3.36 -2.38 12.09
CA LYS A 34 2.27 -3.21 11.56
C LYS A 34 2.38 -3.35 10.04
N ILE A 35 2.05 -4.54 9.56
CA ILE A 35 1.79 -4.75 8.13
C ILE A 35 0.43 -4.16 7.79
N ILE A 36 0.40 -3.36 6.74
CA ILE A 36 -0.82 -2.74 6.22
C ILE A 36 -1.16 -3.35 4.87
N ILE A 37 -2.38 -3.85 4.75
CA ILE A 37 -2.93 -4.34 3.49
C ILE A 37 -3.91 -3.28 2.95
N PRO A 38 -3.62 -2.64 1.80
CA PRO A 38 -4.55 -1.66 1.23
C PRO A 38 -5.76 -2.36 0.60
N SER A 39 -6.95 -2.19 1.19
CA SER A 39 -8.21 -2.75 0.65
C SER A 39 -8.75 -1.95 -0.54
N SER A 40 -8.47 -0.66 -0.57
CA SER A 40 -8.76 0.27 -1.64
C SER A 40 -7.85 1.49 -1.52
N ALA A 41 -7.82 2.33 -2.54
CA ALA A 41 -7.03 3.55 -2.52
C ALA A 41 -7.79 4.75 -3.06
N LEU A 42 -7.73 5.88 -2.35
CA LEU A 42 -8.15 7.19 -2.87
C LEU A 42 -7.10 7.66 -3.89
N ARG A 43 -7.57 7.98 -5.09
CA ARG A 43 -6.71 8.34 -6.23
C ARG A 43 -6.41 9.83 -6.22
N ASP A 44 -5.17 10.20 -5.93
CA ASP A 44 -4.67 11.58 -5.93
C ASP A 44 -3.29 11.64 -6.59
N GLU A 45 -3.13 10.81 -7.64
CA GLU A 45 -1.97 10.68 -8.50
C GLU A 45 -2.41 10.56 -9.97
N GLY A 46 -1.47 10.64 -10.92
CA GLY A 46 -1.81 10.70 -12.35
C GLY A 46 -1.86 9.34 -13.06
N THR A 47 -1.06 8.37 -12.64
CA THR A 47 -0.82 7.12 -13.39
C THR A 47 -2.05 6.23 -13.50
N SER A 48 -2.83 6.10 -12.42
CA SER A 48 -4.01 5.22 -12.39
C SER A 48 -5.07 5.60 -13.43
N TYR A 49 -5.15 6.86 -13.82
CA TYR A 49 -6.13 7.34 -14.82
C TYR A 49 -5.79 6.90 -16.25
N HIS A 50 -4.59 6.37 -16.49
CA HIS A 50 -4.21 5.74 -17.76
C HIS A 50 -4.62 4.27 -17.85
N TYR A 51 -4.96 3.65 -16.71
CA TYR A 51 -5.25 2.21 -16.61
C TYR A 51 -6.69 1.90 -16.18
N ALA A 52 -7.38 2.84 -15.56
CA ALA A 52 -8.77 2.67 -15.12
C ALA A 52 -9.61 3.92 -15.37
N PRO A 53 -10.92 3.79 -15.60
CA PRO A 53 -11.82 4.93 -15.72
C PRO A 53 -11.70 5.91 -14.57
N ALA A 54 -12.04 7.18 -14.81
CA ALA A 54 -11.98 8.21 -13.77
C ALA A 54 -12.94 7.88 -12.61
N SER A 55 -12.38 7.87 -11.41
CA SER A 55 -13.10 7.70 -10.15
C SER A 55 -12.27 8.27 -9.01
N ASN A 56 -12.87 8.57 -7.87
CA ASN A 56 -12.15 9.06 -6.69
C ASN A 56 -11.42 7.94 -5.93
N GLU A 57 -11.82 6.70 -6.15
CA GLU A 57 -11.32 5.54 -5.43
C GLU A 57 -11.23 4.34 -6.37
N ILE A 58 -10.30 3.44 -6.06
CA ILE A 58 -10.18 2.14 -6.72
C ILE A 58 -10.10 1.06 -5.65
N ALA A 59 -10.88 -0.02 -5.81
CA ALA A 59 -10.87 -1.15 -4.89
C ALA A 59 -9.84 -2.20 -5.32
N TYR A 60 -9.30 -2.91 -4.35
CA TYR A 60 -8.47 -4.09 -4.58
C TYR A 60 -9.34 -5.31 -4.88
N ASP A 61 -8.77 -6.35 -5.48
CA ASP A 61 -9.44 -7.64 -5.67
C ASP A 61 -9.60 -8.35 -4.33
N GLU A 62 -10.84 -8.63 -3.93
CA GLU A 62 -11.17 -9.23 -2.64
C GLU A 62 -10.58 -10.64 -2.49
N THR A 63 -10.50 -11.41 -3.57
CA THR A 63 -9.93 -12.77 -3.55
C THR A 63 -8.44 -12.71 -3.25
N LEU A 64 -7.72 -11.76 -3.85
CA LEU A 64 -6.30 -11.57 -3.58
C LEU A 64 -6.06 -11.06 -2.15
N LEU A 65 -6.92 -10.18 -1.65
CA LEU A 65 -6.84 -9.69 -0.26
C LEU A 65 -6.99 -10.84 0.74
N LEU A 66 -8.03 -11.66 0.59
CA LEU A 66 -8.26 -12.81 1.46
C LEU A 66 -7.12 -13.84 1.38
N THR A 67 -6.56 -14.04 0.20
CA THR A 67 -5.41 -14.94 0.00
C THR A 67 -4.20 -14.44 0.78
N MET A 68 -3.91 -13.14 0.70
CA MET A 68 -2.80 -12.52 1.41
C MET A 68 -3.02 -12.52 2.93
N GLU A 69 -4.22 -12.16 3.41
CA GLU A 69 -4.58 -12.22 4.83
C GLU A 69 -4.41 -13.64 5.39
N ASN A 70 -4.85 -14.65 4.65
CA ASN A 70 -4.67 -16.05 5.05
C ASN A 70 -3.19 -16.45 5.14
N ALA A 71 -2.35 -16.02 4.20
CA ALA A 71 -0.91 -16.28 4.25
C ALA A 71 -0.25 -15.63 5.48
N LEU A 72 -0.55 -14.35 5.74
CA LEU A 72 -0.05 -13.64 6.92
C LEU A 72 -0.52 -14.29 8.23
N ASN A 73 -1.80 -14.68 8.32
CA ASN A 73 -2.35 -15.35 9.49
C ASN A 73 -1.66 -16.70 9.77
N LYS A 74 -1.39 -17.50 8.73
CA LYS A 74 -0.66 -18.78 8.88
C LYS A 74 0.78 -18.56 9.39
N SER A 75 1.41 -17.48 8.97
CA SER A 75 2.76 -17.09 9.42
C SER A 75 2.74 -16.36 10.78
N GLY A 76 1.58 -16.17 11.39
CA GLY A 76 1.44 -15.47 12.69
C GLY A 76 1.77 -13.97 12.61
N ILE A 77 1.68 -13.36 11.42
CA ILE A 77 2.03 -11.97 11.21
C ILE A 77 0.80 -11.08 11.40
N GLU A 78 0.88 -10.19 12.38
CA GLU A 78 -0.17 -9.20 12.62
C GLU A 78 -0.25 -8.19 11.48
N HIS A 79 -1.46 -7.94 11.01
CA HIS A 79 -1.70 -6.98 9.93
C HIS A 79 -2.99 -6.20 10.12
N ILE A 80 -3.10 -5.10 9.41
CA ILE A 80 -4.28 -4.23 9.39
C ILE A 80 -4.71 -4.04 7.95
N ARG A 81 -5.95 -4.41 7.64
CA ARG A 81 -6.56 -4.11 6.36
C ARG A 81 -7.25 -2.75 6.42
N THR A 82 -6.88 -1.83 5.53
CA THR A 82 -7.43 -0.48 5.53
C THR A 82 -7.36 0.19 4.17
N LYS A 83 -8.08 1.32 4.02
CA LYS A 83 -8.01 2.18 2.84
C LYS A 83 -6.74 3.02 2.86
N ALA A 84 -6.06 3.12 1.73
CA ALA A 84 -4.94 4.02 1.51
C ALA A 84 -5.40 5.33 0.82
N TRP A 85 -4.60 6.36 0.93
CA TRP A 85 -4.63 7.53 0.06
C TRP A 85 -3.34 7.57 -0.74
N THR A 86 -3.43 7.43 -2.06
CA THR A 86 -2.26 7.48 -2.93
C THR A 86 -2.10 8.87 -3.51
N THR A 87 -0.94 9.50 -3.27
CA THR A 87 -0.62 10.85 -3.79
C THR A 87 0.79 10.87 -4.39
N ASP A 88 0.99 11.58 -5.50
CA ASP A 88 2.31 11.85 -6.08
C ASP A 88 2.93 13.18 -5.60
N ALA A 89 2.28 13.85 -4.63
CA ALA A 89 2.67 15.16 -4.14
C ALA A 89 2.71 15.23 -2.60
N PHE A 90 3.61 14.47 -1.96
CA PHE A 90 3.68 14.34 -0.50
C PHE A 90 3.90 15.69 0.22
N TYR A 91 4.65 16.64 -0.35
CA TYR A 91 4.75 18.00 0.21
C TYR A 91 3.46 18.82 0.12
N ARG A 92 2.40 18.26 -0.47
CA ARG A 92 1.08 18.88 -0.56
C ARG A 92 0.04 18.17 0.32
N GLU A 93 0.46 17.36 1.26
CA GLU A 93 -0.36 16.75 2.30
C GLU A 93 -0.72 17.77 3.38
N THR A 94 -1.51 18.77 3.00
CA THR A 94 -1.95 19.81 3.94
C THR A 94 -2.94 19.26 4.98
N ALA A 95 -3.00 19.86 6.17
CA ALA A 95 -3.92 19.44 7.24
C ALA A 95 -5.39 19.33 6.77
N ALA A 96 -5.84 20.28 5.94
CA ALA A 96 -7.19 20.24 5.37
C ALA A 96 -7.40 19.07 4.41
N LYS A 97 -6.37 18.70 3.64
CA LYS A 97 -6.40 17.54 2.73
C LYS A 97 -6.45 16.25 3.53
N VAL A 98 -5.56 16.09 4.51
CA VAL A 98 -5.53 14.91 5.39
C VAL A 98 -6.87 14.72 6.11
N LYS A 99 -7.44 15.78 6.67
CA LYS A 99 -8.77 15.73 7.31
C LYS A 99 -9.85 15.18 6.35
N ARG A 100 -9.83 15.60 5.09
CA ARG A 100 -10.77 15.08 4.07
C ARG A 100 -10.50 13.61 3.72
N ARG A 101 -9.22 13.20 3.65
CA ARG A 101 -8.85 11.81 3.35
C ARG A 101 -9.21 10.85 4.49
N LEU A 102 -8.96 11.27 5.73
CA LEU A 102 -9.43 10.56 6.93
C LEU A 102 -10.96 10.42 6.95
N ALA A 103 -11.70 11.51 6.67
CA ALA A 103 -13.15 11.47 6.59
C ALA A 103 -13.67 10.57 5.47
N ALA A 104 -12.89 10.36 4.41
CA ALA A 104 -13.17 9.40 3.33
C ALA A 104 -12.72 7.95 3.67
N GLY A 105 -12.19 7.72 4.88
CA GLY A 105 -11.83 6.42 5.41
C GLY A 105 -10.39 5.98 5.14
N ALA A 106 -9.54 6.82 4.55
CA ALA A 106 -8.13 6.49 4.40
C ALA A 106 -7.42 6.64 5.75
N LYS A 107 -6.64 5.62 6.14
CA LYS A 107 -5.89 5.62 7.39
C LYS A 107 -4.38 5.69 7.19
N VAL A 108 -3.92 5.45 5.98
CA VAL A 108 -2.52 5.52 5.57
C VAL A 108 -2.39 6.28 4.26
N VAL A 109 -1.21 6.80 3.99
CA VAL A 109 -0.86 7.47 2.74
C VAL A 109 0.35 6.80 2.10
N ASP A 110 0.30 6.64 0.79
CA ASP A 110 1.38 6.07 -0.03
C ASP A 110 1.50 6.83 -1.36
N MET A 111 2.35 6.34 -2.25
CA MET A 111 2.55 6.99 -3.55
C MET A 111 2.24 6.08 -4.75
N GLU A 112 1.86 4.82 -4.55
CA GLU A 112 1.79 3.83 -5.64
C GLU A 112 0.51 2.98 -5.66
N ALA A 113 -0.20 2.78 -4.56
CA ALA A 113 -1.26 1.77 -4.44
C ALA A 113 -2.36 1.90 -5.50
N SER A 114 -2.91 3.10 -5.70
CA SER A 114 -3.98 3.27 -6.70
C SER A 114 -3.50 3.01 -8.13
N ALA A 115 -2.26 3.37 -8.44
CA ALA A 115 -1.66 3.13 -9.76
C ALA A 115 -1.42 1.63 -10.00
N ILE A 116 -0.93 0.92 -8.98
CA ILE A 116 -0.70 -0.53 -9.02
C ILE A 116 -2.03 -1.28 -9.16
N MET A 117 -3.05 -0.92 -8.38
CA MET A 117 -4.39 -1.52 -8.46
C MET A 117 -5.01 -1.34 -9.85
N ALA A 118 -4.93 -0.12 -10.40
CA ALA A 118 -5.46 0.18 -11.73
C ALA A 118 -4.73 -0.61 -12.82
N TRP A 119 -3.41 -0.67 -12.76
CA TRP A 119 -2.59 -1.46 -13.66
C TRP A 119 -2.91 -2.96 -13.56
N ALA A 120 -3.01 -3.49 -12.35
CA ALA A 120 -3.29 -4.90 -12.11
C ALA A 120 -4.63 -5.32 -12.73
N GLN A 121 -5.68 -4.50 -12.55
CA GLN A 121 -6.99 -4.74 -13.16
C GLN A 121 -6.92 -4.68 -14.68
N TYR A 122 -6.26 -3.68 -15.25
CA TYR A 122 -6.11 -3.52 -16.69
C TYR A 122 -5.35 -4.68 -17.34
N ARG A 123 -4.25 -5.13 -16.71
CA ARG A 123 -3.39 -6.21 -17.21
C ARG A 123 -3.81 -7.59 -16.77
N GLN A 124 -4.88 -7.72 -15.97
CA GLN A 124 -5.31 -9.00 -15.37
C GLN A 124 -4.14 -9.72 -14.66
N ALA A 125 -3.35 -8.93 -13.93
CA ALA A 125 -2.22 -9.41 -13.16
C ALA A 125 -2.63 -9.63 -11.70
N LYS A 126 -2.08 -10.65 -11.05
CA LYS A 126 -2.24 -10.86 -9.61
C LYS A 126 -1.16 -10.07 -8.89
N VAL A 127 -1.57 -9.07 -8.13
CA VAL A 127 -0.64 -8.27 -7.32
C VAL A 127 -1.02 -8.42 -5.86
N TYR A 128 -0.08 -8.75 -5.03
CA TYR A 128 -0.18 -8.84 -3.58
C TYR A 128 0.62 -7.67 -2.99
N GLN A 129 -0.09 -6.62 -2.62
CA GLN A 129 0.57 -5.41 -2.11
C GLN A 129 0.36 -5.25 -0.62
N PHE A 130 1.45 -4.94 0.09
CA PHE A 130 1.40 -4.57 1.49
C PHE A 130 2.46 -3.52 1.83
N PHE A 131 2.22 -2.82 2.92
CA PHE A 131 3.11 -1.78 3.43
C PHE A 131 3.61 -2.12 4.82
N TYR A 132 4.73 -1.55 5.18
CA TYR A 132 5.09 -1.32 6.56
C TYR A 132 4.90 0.17 6.90
N THR A 133 4.60 0.45 8.16
CA THR A 133 4.43 1.83 8.64
C THR A 133 5.80 2.51 8.75
N ALA A 134 6.00 3.64 8.07
CA ALA A 134 7.29 4.31 7.99
C ALA A 134 7.37 5.57 8.85
N ASP A 135 6.36 6.40 8.80
CA ASP A 135 6.30 7.67 9.46
C ASP A 135 4.89 7.98 9.96
N TYR A 136 4.80 8.85 10.94
CA TYR A 136 3.56 9.41 11.43
C TYR A 136 3.48 10.87 11.04
N VAL A 137 2.34 11.24 10.50
CA VAL A 137 2.08 12.62 10.11
C VAL A 137 1.07 13.22 11.10
N ASP A 138 1.54 13.96 12.10
CA ASP A 138 0.69 14.72 12.99
C ASP A 138 0.42 16.11 12.42
N HIS A 139 -0.68 16.23 11.71
CA HIS A 139 -1.11 17.51 11.15
C HIS A 139 -1.74 18.48 12.16
N HIS A 140 -2.06 18.04 13.37
CA HIS A 140 -2.59 18.90 14.43
C HIS A 140 -1.49 19.72 15.08
N ASN A 141 -0.34 19.11 15.32
CA ASN A 141 0.80 19.76 15.95
C ASN A 141 1.85 20.23 14.93
N HIS A 142 1.62 20.06 13.63
CA HIS A 142 2.59 20.31 12.56
C HIS A 142 3.90 19.52 12.75
N GLU A 143 3.80 18.36 13.40
CA GLU A 143 4.93 17.48 13.64
C GLU A 143 4.92 16.35 12.62
N TRP A 144 6.08 16.12 12.05
CA TRP A 144 6.36 14.97 11.21
C TRP A 144 7.42 14.13 11.89
N ASP A 145 7.03 12.94 12.32
CA ASP A 145 7.94 11.98 12.90
C ASP A 145 8.35 10.96 11.83
N ALA A 146 9.55 11.12 11.32
CA ALA A 146 10.14 10.21 10.34
C ALA A 146 10.48 8.83 10.93
N ARG A 147 10.39 8.66 12.25
CA ARG A 147 10.74 7.42 13.00
C ARG A 147 12.02 6.73 12.53
N ARG A 148 12.97 7.48 11.99
CA ARG A 148 14.21 6.94 11.42
C ARG A 148 15.05 6.19 12.45
N GLU A 149 14.98 6.60 13.72
CA GLU A 149 15.71 5.97 14.82
C GLU A 149 14.99 4.74 15.40
N GLU A 150 13.68 4.67 15.26
CA GLU A 150 12.85 3.55 15.74
C GLU A 150 12.66 2.45 14.68
N ARG A 151 13.08 2.67 13.44
CA ARG A 151 13.05 1.68 12.36
C ARG A 151 14.04 0.54 12.63
N LYS A 152 13.74 -0.25 13.65
CA LYS A 152 14.49 -1.47 13.97
C LYS A 152 14.08 -2.66 13.11
N ALA A 153 12.91 -2.62 12.49
CA ALA A 153 12.53 -3.61 11.50
C ALA A 153 13.34 -3.33 10.23
N ASP A 154 14.39 -4.10 10.06
CA ASP A 154 15.24 -4.07 8.88
C ASP A 154 14.39 -4.36 7.63
N ALA A 155 14.68 -3.68 6.54
CA ALA A 155 14.09 -3.96 5.23
C ALA A 155 14.20 -5.45 4.87
N MET A 156 15.20 -6.17 5.39
CA MET A 156 15.36 -7.60 5.27
C MET A 156 14.21 -8.37 5.91
N THR A 157 13.75 -7.99 7.10
CA THR A 157 12.61 -8.65 7.77
C THR A 157 11.33 -8.57 6.91
N PHE A 158 11.04 -7.41 6.31
CA PHE A 158 9.89 -7.28 5.42
C PHE A 158 10.06 -8.02 4.10
N PHE A 159 11.31 -8.15 3.62
CA PHE A 159 11.60 -8.97 2.45
C PHE A 159 11.40 -10.47 2.76
N GLU A 160 11.83 -10.94 3.93
CA GLU A 160 11.58 -12.32 4.37
C GLU A 160 10.08 -12.62 4.47
N ILE A 161 9.29 -11.69 5.02
CA ILE A 161 7.81 -11.79 5.02
C ILE A 161 7.27 -11.91 3.59
N ALA A 162 7.76 -11.11 2.65
CA ALA A 162 7.35 -11.18 1.25
C ALA A 162 7.67 -12.55 0.62
N VAL A 163 8.83 -13.11 0.93
CA VAL A 163 9.24 -14.46 0.47
C VAL A 163 8.34 -15.52 1.08
N ASP A 164 8.05 -15.46 2.38
CA ASP A 164 7.17 -16.42 3.05
C ASP A 164 5.75 -16.38 2.46
N ILE A 165 5.22 -15.18 2.18
CA ILE A 165 3.94 -15.02 1.47
C ILE A 165 4.02 -15.67 0.09
N ALA A 166 5.09 -15.44 -0.68
CA ALA A 166 5.27 -16.02 -2.01
C ALA A 166 5.21 -17.56 -1.96
N LEU A 167 5.92 -18.15 -1.01
CA LEU A 167 5.95 -19.61 -0.82
C LEU A 167 4.59 -20.19 -0.41
N GLU A 168 3.78 -19.46 0.36
CA GLU A 168 2.42 -19.88 0.71
C GLU A 168 1.45 -19.75 -0.50
N LEU A 169 1.68 -18.81 -1.39
CA LEU A 169 0.85 -18.59 -2.59
C LEU A 169 1.08 -19.63 -3.69
N GLU A 170 2.21 -20.35 -3.66
CA GLU A 170 2.54 -21.42 -4.61
C GLU A 170 1.95 -22.80 -4.23
N LYS A 171 1.42 -22.94 -3.02
CA LYS A 171 0.77 -24.18 -2.51
C LYS A 171 -0.68 -24.27 -2.93
#